data_4c76c6f8fc2d3ee617e1eea734259227
#
_entry.id   4c76c6f8fc2d3ee617e1eea734259227
#
_cell.length_a   1.000
_cell.length_b   1.000
_cell.length_c   1.000
_cell.angle_alpha   90.00
_cell.angle_beta   90.00
_cell.angle_gamma   90.00
#
_symmetry.space_group_name_H-M   'P 1'
#
loop_
_entity.id
_entity.type
_entity.pdbx_description
1 polymer ?
#
loop_
_entity_poly.entity_id
_entity_poly.type
_entity_poly.pdbx_seq_one_letter_code
_entity_poly.pdbx_strand_id
1 'polypeptide(L)'
;MGRVISIKRILLRQGIVPALLCLTFLAGCSQQPEEKPVDYFELVRPEFTGQLAYETTDFVEDYWRVVGNTGFNKTIHLIADSLKAAGYILEEDAKIGDRFTYRIEKRAMNRQTWEPVSASLQIVGQEMPLLLSQTNRNMTYLNSASTPKEGIKAEVVWVTSVEDMESASLKGKVVFAEMSARKLYKTAMKNGAIGILTYDNPGYLQPEKNTTSIQFRSLPSPSDSDFWGIALSYEAKEKLVAQLKTGATEVLVKIETKRYPSEELTIVADIKGSELPNERLVYSAHVQEPGANDNATGVGTQLEMAKTAAKLFGENKIAFKRTMTFLWGDEIVSTNRYIQEDPERAKGIKWGISLDMVGENTTITGGTFLIEKMPDPSAIWTRGNDKHSEWGGDVLKLEDMKPHYLNDFITSTFKKQGEFANWVVETNPFEGGSDHTPFLQADIPGLLLWHFTDQFYHTDNDRIDKVSQETMKNVGTAALVSGLTLVNSNTAFALEQISLLEQKAIDRLQIEFQLSVNAIKNGNAIENEKAILEAWEDWYVKAISTTNDVVSKSNGNIKDAIKESRSRLTLKSQKLIKNLNTSSKN
;
A
#
# COMPACT_ATOMS: atom_id res chain seq x y z
N MET A 1 -41.81 35.96 69.35
CA MET A 1 -42.72 37.03 68.96
C MET A 1 -43.18 36.71 67.57
N GLY A 2 -44.29 36.10 67.38
CA GLY A 2 -45.68 36.51 67.37
C GLY A 2 -45.98 37.04 65.96
N ARG A 3 -46.98 36.67 65.28
CA ARG A 3 -48.33 36.16 65.53
C ARG A 3 -48.90 35.43 64.32
N VAL A 4 -49.67 34.42 64.62
CA VAL A 4 -50.71 33.75 63.85
C VAL A 4 -51.89 34.70 63.57
N ILE A 5 -52.53 34.62 62.41
CA ILE A 5 -53.98 34.78 62.29
C ILE A 5 -54.54 33.93 61.17
N SER A 6 -55.47 33.04 61.54
CA SER A 6 -56.42 32.24 60.82
C SER A 6 -57.67 33.04 60.50
N ILE A 7 -58.50 32.63 59.54
CA ILE A 7 -59.98 32.68 59.47
C ILE A 7 -60.39 32.65 57.93
N LYS A 8 -61.27 31.93 57.42
CA LYS A 8 -62.45 31.06 57.67
C LYS A 8 -63.06 30.69 56.31
N ARG A 9 -63.62 29.53 56.24
CA ARG A 9 -64.49 28.96 55.18
C ARG A 9 -65.72 29.88 54.89
N ILE A 10 -66.09 29.85 53.53
CA ILE A 10 -67.52 29.90 53.16
C ILE A 10 -67.72 28.95 51.97
N LEU A 11 -68.64 28.00 52.14
CA LEU A 11 -69.24 27.12 51.16
C LEU A 11 -70.35 27.89 50.39
N LEU A 12 -70.41 27.68 49.05
CA LEU A 12 -71.70 27.70 48.39
C LEU A 12 -71.67 26.76 47.14
N ARG A 13 -72.74 26.00 47.13
CA ARG A 13 -73.07 24.94 46.15
C ARG A 13 -73.52 25.51 44.80
N GLN A 14 -73.26 24.67 43.77
CA GLN A 14 -74.16 24.18 42.66
C GLN A 14 -73.61 24.41 41.29
N GLY A 15 -73.65 23.31 40.48
CA GLY A 15 -73.67 23.36 39.02
C GLY A 15 -72.78 22.32 38.34
N ILE A 16 -73.29 21.06 38.19
CA ILE A 16 -72.63 20.01 37.41
C ILE A 16 -72.93 20.24 35.94
N VAL A 17 -71.90 20.39 35.10
CA VAL A 17 -71.94 20.10 33.63
C VAL A 17 -70.62 19.40 33.29
N PRO A 18 -70.63 18.20 32.77
CA PRO A 18 -69.40 17.54 32.35
C PRO A 18 -69.02 18.03 30.95
N ALA A 19 -68.00 18.87 30.85
CA ALA A 19 -67.33 19.13 29.56
C ALA A 19 -66.29 18.04 29.31
N LEU A 20 -66.54 17.21 28.32
CA LEU A 20 -65.64 16.19 27.80
C LEU A 20 -64.47 16.90 27.07
N LEU A 21 -63.33 17.02 27.73
CA LEU A 21 -62.09 17.55 27.13
C LEU A 21 -61.40 16.41 26.38
N CYS A 22 -61.59 16.34 25.06
CA CYS A 22 -60.74 15.51 24.19
C CYS A 22 -59.32 16.09 24.18
N LEU A 23 -58.42 15.48 24.94
CA LEU A 23 -56.97 15.67 24.78
C LEU A 23 -56.51 14.90 23.53
N THR A 24 -56.45 15.60 22.40
CA THR A 24 -55.69 15.11 21.25
C THR A 24 -54.20 15.21 21.59
N PHE A 25 -53.58 14.06 21.90
CA PHE A 25 -52.13 13.92 21.89
C PHE A 25 -51.67 14.06 20.42
N LEU A 26 -51.25 15.25 20.04
CA LEU A 26 -50.37 15.43 18.87
C LEU A 26 -49.02 14.82 19.24
N ALA A 27 -48.81 13.54 18.88
CA ALA A 27 -47.49 12.98 18.78
C ALA A 27 -46.77 13.71 17.65
N GLY A 28 -46.15 14.84 18.00
CA GLY A 28 -45.18 15.48 17.12
C GLY A 28 -43.98 14.51 16.98
N CYS A 29 -43.87 13.81 15.88
CA CYS A 29 -42.58 13.28 15.46
C CYS A 29 -41.66 14.50 15.32
N SER A 30 -40.86 14.77 16.32
CA SER A 30 -39.69 15.62 16.17
C SER A 30 -38.74 14.85 15.25
N GLN A 31 -38.78 15.13 13.95
CA GLN A 31 -37.65 14.83 13.09
C GLN A 31 -36.45 15.55 13.73
N GLN A 32 -35.54 14.79 14.32
CA GLN A 32 -34.21 15.33 14.61
C GLN A 32 -33.68 15.95 13.31
N PRO A 33 -33.12 17.16 13.34
CA PRO A 33 -32.49 17.72 12.15
C PRO A 33 -31.49 16.68 11.63
N GLU A 34 -31.60 16.32 10.37
CA GLU A 34 -30.55 15.53 9.72
C GLU A 34 -29.25 16.31 9.88
N GLU A 35 -28.35 15.78 10.71
CA GLU A 35 -26.98 16.29 10.80
C GLU A 35 -26.39 16.25 9.40
N LYS A 36 -26.00 17.41 8.87
CA LYS A 36 -25.30 17.46 7.58
C LYS A 36 -24.08 16.54 7.65
N PRO A 37 -23.84 15.73 6.62
CA PRO A 37 -22.63 14.91 6.56
C PRO A 37 -21.38 15.78 6.76
N VAL A 38 -20.46 15.33 7.60
CA VAL A 38 -19.20 16.03 7.84
C VAL A 38 -18.36 16.00 6.57
N ASP A 39 -17.95 17.15 6.06
CA ASP A 39 -16.98 17.23 4.99
C ASP A 39 -15.56 17.10 5.58
N TYR A 40 -15.03 15.89 5.56
CA TYR A 40 -13.69 15.63 6.08
C TYR A 40 -12.59 16.31 5.25
N PHE A 41 -12.81 16.65 3.98
CA PHE A 41 -11.84 17.41 3.18
C PHE A 41 -11.65 18.83 3.73
N GLU A 42 -12.72 19.50 4.14
CA GLU A 42 -12.62 20.83 4.75
C GLU A 42 -11.83 20.80 6.05
N LEU A 43 -11.87 19.69 6.79
CA LEU A 43 -11.17 19.55 8.06
C LEU A 43 -9.70 19.11 7.88
N VAL A 44 -9.42 18.21 6.95
CA VAL A 44 -8.10 17.60 6.80
C VAL A 44 -7.16 18.47 5.96
N ARG A 45 -7.61 19.06 4.85
CA ARG A 45 -6.77 19.84 3.93
C ARG A 45 -5.95 20.96 4.60
N PRO A 46 -6.50 21.73 5.57
CA PRO A 46 -5.72 22.77 6.24
C PRO A 46 -4.66 22.23 7.21
N GLU A 47 -4.83 21.00 7.68
CA GLU A 47 -4.00 20.42 8.75
C GLU A 47 -2.94 19.45 8.20
N PHE A 48 -3.23 18.73 7.12
CA PHE A 48 -2.29 17.82 6.48
C PHE A 48 -1.46 18.57 5.44
N THR A 49 -0.20 18.87 5.75
CA THR A 49 0.66 19.73 4.94
C THR A 49 1.68 18.96 4.07
N GLY A 50 1.90 17.68 4.36
CA GLY A 50 2.96 16.87 3.78
C GLY A 50 4.35 17.18 4.35
N GLN A 51 4.47 18.16 5.24
CA GLN A 51 5.75 18.59 5.81
C GLN A 51 6.39 17.50 6.68
N LEU A 52 5.63 16.98 7.66
CA LEU A 52 6.14 15.91 8.53
C LEU A 52 6.42 14.65 7.72
N ALA A 53 5.57 14.33 6.74
CA ALA A 53 5.79 13.21 5.84
C ALA A 53 7.12 13.34 5.10
N TYR A 54 7.40 14.51 4.51
CA TYR A 54 8.64 14.77 3.79
C TYR A 54 9.87 14.74 4.71
N GLU A 55 9.83 15.41 5.87
CA GLU A 55 10.92 15.41 6.86
C GLU A 55 11.20 13.99 7.41
N THR A 56 10.15 13.19 7.61
CA THR A 56 10.30 11.79 8.01
C THR A 56 10.96 10.99 6.90
N THR A 57 10.55 11.18 5.65
CA THR A 57 11.13 10.51 4.48
C THR A 57 12.61 10.84 4.35
N ASP A 58 13.01 12.12 4.48
CA ASP A 58 14.40 12.59 4.41
C ASP A 58 15.28 11.90 5.48
N PHE A 59 14.79 11.80 6.72
CA PHE A 59 15.50 11.07 7.77
C PHE A 59 15.60 9.56 7.49
N VAL A 60 14.50 8.95 7.04
CA VAL A 60 14.39 7.49 6.91
C VAL A 60 15.24 6.98 5.75
N GLU A 61 15.28 7.69 4.63
CA GLU A 61 15.98 7.30 3.42
C GLU A 61 17.53 7.31 3.56
N ASP A 62 18.06 7.98 4.58
CA ASP A 62 19.49 7.96 4.87
C ASP A 62 20.02 6.57 5.23
N TYR A 63 19.13 5.67 5.65
CA TYR A 63 19.49 4.35 6.15
C TYR A 63 19.18 3.23 5.16
N TRP A 64 20.08 2.24 5.09
CA TRP A 64 19.74 0.91 4.65
C TRP A 64 18.85 0.26 5.70
N ARG A 65 17.65 -0.13 5.34
CA ARG A 65 16.65 -0.67 6.27
C ARG A 65 16.37 -2.14 5.96
N VAL A 66 17.19 -3.01 6.55
CA VAL A 66 16.92 -4.45 6.59
C VAL A 66 16.31 -4.77 7.94
N VAL A 67 15.31 -5.62 7.98
CA VAL A 67 14.61 -5.98 9.22
C VAL A 67 15.56 -6.29 10.34
N GLY A 68 15.41 -5.61 11.46
CA GLY A 68 16.23 -5.76 12.65
C GLY A 68 17.60 -5.08 12.59
N ASN A 69 18.01 -4.44 11.49
CA ASN A 69 19.26 -3.71 11.45
C ASN A 69 19.15 -2.30 12.08
N THR A 70 20.28 -1.61 12.16
CA THR A 70 20.37 -0.28 12.77
C THR A 70 19.41 0.71 12.13
N GLY A 71 19.31 0.74 10.79
CA GLY A 71 18.47 1.68 10.07
C GLY A 71 16.98 1.40 10.25
N PHE A 72 16.57 0.14 10.17
CA PHE A 72 15.21 -0.30 10.43
C PHE A 72 14.77 0.08 11.86
N ASN A 73 15.58 -0.29 12.86
CA ASN A 73 15.24 -0.03 14.26
C ASN A 73 15.20 1.47 14.59
N LYS A 74 16.10 2.29 14.01
CA LYS A 74 16.03 3.75 14.16
C LYS A 74 14.73 4.34 13.60
N THR A 75 14.26 3.84 12.46
CA THR A 75 12.98 4.26 11.87
C THR A 75 11.80 3.89 12.79
N ILE A 76 11.78 2.66 13.30
CA ILE A 76 10.76 2.22 14.26
C ILE A 76 10.73 3.13 15.51
N HIS A 77 11.89 3.47 16.06
CA HIS A 77 11.95 4.34 17.25
C HIS A 77 11.57 5.80 16.93
N LEU A 78 11.93 6.33 15.76
CA LEU A 78 11.48 7.65 15.31
C LEU A 78 9.94 7.73 15.25
N ILE A 79 9.30 6.68 14.67
CA ILE A 79 7.83 6.60 14.59
C ILE A 79 7.24 6.58 16.00
N ALA A 80 7.78 5.75 16.91
CA ALA A 80 7.30 5.65 18.29
C ALA A 80 7.40 6.99 19.04
N ASP A 81 8.54 7.67 18.94
CA ASP A 81 8.76 8.98 19.56
C ASP A 81 7.81 10.05 18.99
N SER A 82 7.58 10.02 17.68
CA SER A 82 6.67 10.94 17.00
C SER A 82 5.21 10.70 17.38
N LEU A 83 4.78 9.44 17.51
CA LEU A 83 3.46 9.07 18.03
C LEU A 83 3.27 9.55 19.46
N LYS A 84 4.27 9.33 20.32
CA LYS A 84 4.26 9.81 21.71
C LYS A 84 4.13 11.33 21.77
N ALA A 85 4.88 12.06 20.94
CA ALA A 85 4.78 13.52 20.83
C ALA A 85 3.41 13.99 20.32
N ALA A 86 2.72 13.17 19.53
CA ALA A 86 1.35 13.42 19.05
C ALA A 86 0.26 13.05 20.08
N GLY A 87 0.64 12.57 21.27
CA GLY A 87 -0.30 12.24 22.36
C GLY A 87 -0.76 10.78 22.40
N TYR A 88 -0.13 9.88 21.62
CA TYR A 88 -0.33 8.44 21.79
C TYR A 88 0.39 7.95 23.05
N ILE A 89 -0.24 7.04 23.76
CA ILE A 89 0.26 6.46 25.02
C ILE A 89 0.73 5.04 24.72
N LEU A 90 1.88 4.65 25.29
CA LEU A 90 2.32 3.25 25.19
C LEU A 90 1.23 2.34 25.77
N GLU A 91 0.86 1.27 25.08
CA GLU A 91 -0.32 0.46 25.41
C GLU A 91 -0.27 -0.10 26.84
N GLU A 92 0.92 -0.47 27.35
CA GLU A 92 1.12 -0.94 28.72
C GLU A 92 0.90 0.13 29.80
N ASP A 93 1.02 1.42 29.45
CA ASP A 93 0.80 2.56 30.35
C ASP A 93 -0.63 3.11 30.22
N ALA A 94 -1.42 2.62 29.26
CA ALA A 94 -2.74 3.16 28.95
C ALA A 94 -3.77 2.83 30.03
N LYS A 95 -4.63 3.80 30.35
CA LYS A 95 -5.74 3.68 31.31
C LYS A 95 -7.05 3.41 30.58
N ILE A 96 -8.04 2.94 31.35
CA ILE A 96 -9.40 2.82 30.84
C ILE A 96 -9.88 4.19 30.36
N GLY A 97 -10.24 4.30 29.08
CA GLY A 97 -10.67 5.54 28.45
C GLY A 97 -9.63 6.18 27.53
N ASP A 98 -8.38 5.80 27.62
CA ASP A 98 -7.35 6.25 26.65
C ASP A 98 -7.64 5.63 25.28
N ARG A 99 -7.72 6.48 24.27
CA ARG A 99 -8.11 6.09 22.94
C ARG A 99 -6.95 6.02 21.94
N PHE A 100 -5.90 6.78 22.20
CA PHE A 100 -4.71 6.86 21.38
C PHE A 100 -3.62 6.03 22.04
N THR A 101 -3.36 4.85 21.50
CA THR A 101 -2.34 3.95 22.05
C THR A 101 -1.42 3.46 20.95
N TYR A 102 -0.17 3.13 21.31
CA TYR A 102 0.75 2.43 20.44
C TYR A 102 1.50 1.35 21.21
N ARG A 103 2.00 0.37 20.49
CA ARG A 103 2.91 -0.65 21.00
C ARG A 103 3.96 -1.01 19.95
N ILE A 104 5.09 -1.53 20.41
CA ILE A 104 6.13 -2.14 19.57
C ILE A 104 6.08 -3.64 19.84
N GLU A 105 5.59 -4.39 18.87
CA GLU A 105 5.64 -5.85 18.90
C GLU A 105 7.04 -6.29 18.53
N LYS A 106 7.62 -7.20 19.35
CA LYS A 106 8.98 -7.71 19.18
C LYS A 106 8.90 -9.20 18.92
N ARG A 107 9.62 -9.66 17.91
CA ARG A 107 9.68 -11.07 17.54
C ARG A 107 11.12 -11.49 17.30
N ALA A 108 11.52 -12.61 17.89
CA ALA A 108 12.83 -13.20 17.61
C ALA A 108 12.92 -13.58 16.12
N MET A 109 14.00 -13.18 15.48
CA MET A 109 14.29 -13.59 14.12
C MET A 109 14.95 -14.96 14.09
N ASN A 110 14.56 -15.80 13.14
CA ASN A 110 15.17 -17.12 12.90
C ASN A 110 16.45 -17.04 12.05
N ARG A 111 16.83 -15.84 11.63
CA ARG A 111 18.03 -15.52 10.86
C ARG A 111 18.70 -14.27 11.42
N GLN A 112 20.00 -14.14 11.20
CA GLN A 112 20.71 -12.90 11.51
C GLN A 112 20.23 -11.79 10.58
N THR A 113 20.17 -10.56 11.11
CA THR A 113 20.03 -9.39 10.25
C THR A 113 21.34 -9.11 9.53
N TRP A 114 21.27 -8.25 8.52
CA TRP A 114 22.40 -7.87 7.69
C TRP A 114 22.50 -6.34 7.60
N GLU A 115 23.73 -5.82 7.57
CA GLU A 115 23.98 -4.39 7.47
C GLU A 115 25.22 -4.12 6.60
N PRO A 116 25.12 -3.31 5.52
CA PRO A 116 26.27 -2.89 4.74
C PRO A 116 27.08 -1.86 5.53
N VAL A 117 28.41 -1.93 5.44
CA VAL A 117 29.32 -0.96 6.06
C VAL A 117 30.10 -0.20 4.98
N SER A 118 30.81 -0.91 4.14
CA SER A 118 31.55 -0.32 3.02
C SER A 118 31.80 -1.35 1.92
N ALA A 119 31.93 -0.86 0.68
CA ALA A 119 32.33 -1.71 -0.43
C ALA A 119 33.08 -0.90 -1.51
N SER A 120 34.00 -1.58 -2.19
CA SER A 120 34.63 -1.05 -3.42
C SER A 120 34.91 -2.20 -4.39
N LEU A 121 34.81 -1.87 -5.68
CA LEU A 121 35.22 -2.71 -6.79
C LEU A 121 36.19 -1.94 -7.67
N GLN A 122 37.37 -2.48 -7.91
CA GLN A 122 38.40 -1.86 -8.74
C GLN A 122 38.93 -2.87 -9.75
N ILE A 123 39.13 -2.44 -10.99
CA ILE A 123 39.86 -3.21 -11.99
C ILE A 123 41.35 -3.02 -11.70
N VAL A 124 42.09 -4.13 -11.55
CA VAL A 124 43.51 -4.06 -11.21
C VAL A 124 44.29 -3.36 -12.33
N GLY A 125 45.15 -2.41 -11.93
CA GLY A 125 45.89 -1.57 -12.86
C GLY A 125 45.20 -0.27 -13.27
N GLN A 126 43.96 -0.05 -12.88
CA GLN A 126 43.28 1.25 -13.02
C GLN A 126 43.42 2.05 -11.72
N GLU A 127 43.58 3.38 -11.82
CA GLU A 127 43.73 4.27 -10.66
C GLU A 127 42.42 4.44 -9.88
N MET A 128 41.32 4.57 -10.61
CA MET A 128 40.01 4.82 -10.01
C MET A 128 39.23 3.52 -9.79
N PRO A 129 38.54 3.37 -8.66
CA PRO A 129 37.62 2.26 -8.49
C PRO A 129 36.48 2.33 -9.50
N LEU A 130 36.01 1.17 -9.89
CA LEU A 130 34.85 1.02 -10.77
C LEU A 130 33.54 1.39 -10.06
N LEU A 131 33.42 0.98 -8.79
CA LEU A 131 32.29 1.30 -7.90
C LEU A 131 32.78 1.54 -6.46
N LEU A 132 32.10 2.45 -5.77
CA LEU A 132 32.27 2.73 -4.34
C LEU A 132 30.90 2.80 -3.66
N SER A 133 30.76 2.20 -2.47
CA SER A 133 29.49 2.24 -1.74
C SER A 133 29.05 3.64 -1.29
N GLN A 134 29.97 4.61 -1.24
CA GLN A 134 29.66 6.01 -0.94
C GLN A 134 28.84 6.70 -2.06
N THR A 135 29.01 6.24 -3.29
CA THR A 135 28.29 6.77 -4.46
C THR A 135 27.27 5.78 -5.01
N ASN A 136 27.46 4.49 -4.75
CA ASN A 136 26.62 3.40 -5.22
C ASN A 136 26.23 2.49 -4.04
N ARG A 137 25.35 2.99 -3.18
CA ARG A 137 24.99 2.32 -1.91
C ARG A 137 24.39 0.94 -2.08
N ASN A 138 23.80 0.63 -3.24
CA ASN A 138 23.16 -0.64 -3.55
C ASN A 138 24.11 -1.64 -4.24
N MET A 139 25.39 -1.29 -4.42
CA MET A 139 26.33 -2.16 -5.13
C MET A 139 26.52 -3.54 -4.49
N THR A 140 26.38 -3.64 -3.17
CA THR A 140 26.56 -4.91 -2.44
C THR A 140 25.23 -5.64 -2.33
N TYR A 141 25.18 -6.87 -2.78
CA TYR A 141 24.00 -7.73 -2.59
C TYR A 141 23.70 -7.93 -1.10
N LEU A 142 22.43 -7.84 -0.71
CA LEU A 142 21.99 -8.27 0.62
C LEU A 142 22.49 -9.69 0.88
N ASN A 143 22.83 -9.99 2.13
CA ASN A 143 23.39 -11.26 2.57
C ASN A 143 24.79 -11.57 2.01
N SER A 144 25.47 -10.65 1.36
CA SER A 144 26.89 -10.82 1.03
C SER A 144 27.75 -10.92 2.27
N ALA A 145 28.75 -11.80 2.24
CA ALA A 145 29.80 -11.85 3.26
C ALA A 145 30.79 -10.70 3.09
N SER A 146 31.52 -10.39 4.18
CA SER A 146 32.70 -9.53 4.10
C SER A 146 33.85 -10.24 3.41
N THR A 147 34.69 -9.49 2.73
CA THR A 147 36.01 -9.96 2.27
C THR A 147 37.06 -9.76 3.40
N PRO A 148 38.26 -10.37 3.29
CA PRO A 148 39.40 -9.93 4.11
C PRO A 148 39.63 -8.43 4.00
N LYS A 149 40.16 -7.81 5.04
CA LYS A 149 40.33 -6.34 5.12
C LYS A 149 41.17 -5.75 3.97
N GLU A 150 42.17 -6.48 3.51
CA GLU A 150 42.99 -6.15 2.34
C GLU A 150 42.24 -6.27 1.02
N GLY A 151 41.13 -6.97 1.04
CA GLY A 151 40.29 -7.29 -0.14
C GLY A 151 40.70 -8.62 -0.77
N ILE A 152 39.98 -8.98 -1.81
CA ILE A 152 40.24 -10.16 -2.64
C ILE A 152 40.62 -9.70 -4.02
N LYS A 153 41.80 -10.12 -4.48
CA LYS A 153 42.23 -9.95 -5.87
C LYS A 153 41.97 -11.26 -6.62
N ALA A 154 41.17 -11.21 -7.71
CA ALA A 154 40.81 -12.41 -8.45
C ALA A 154 40.53 -12.09 -9.93
N GLU A 155 40.79 -13.09 -10.77
CA GLU A 155 40.43 -13.07 -12.19
C GLU A 155 38.91 -13.10 -12.39
N VAL A 156 38.42 -12.33 -13.34
CA VAL A 156 37.01 -12.31 -13.74
C VAL A 156 36.79 -13.25 -14.92
N VAL A 157 35.85 -14.16 -14.75
CA VAL A 157 35.37 -15.04 -15.85
C VAL A 157 34.02 -14.52 -16.34
N TRP A 158 33.97 -14.01 -17.53
CA TRP A 158 32.75 -13.57 -18.18
C TRP A 158 32.02 -14.77 -18.79
N VAL A 159 30.77 -14.99 -18.34
CA VAL A 159 29.88 -16.05 -18.84
C VAL A 159 28.64 -15.44 -19.47
N THR A 160 28.10 -16.05 -20.49
CA THR A 160 26.89 -15.60 -21.21
C THR A 160 25.68 -16.49 -20.93
N SER A 161 25.93 -17.67 -20.34
CA SER A 161 24.89 -18.61 -19.92
C SER A 161 25.27 -19.34 -18.62
N VAL A 162 24.33 -20.06 -18.04
CA VAL A 162 24.57 -20.90 -16.86
C VAL A 162 25.43 -22.12 -17.25
N GLU A 163 25.23 -22.62 -18.43
CA GLU A 163 25.96 -23.77 -19.00
C GLU A 163 27.45 -23.47 -19.19
N ASP A 164 27.82 -22.24 -19.53
CA ASP A 164 29.23 -21.80 -19.63
C ASP A 164 29.99 -22.02 -18.33
N MET A 165 29.30 -21.87 -17.17
CA MET A 165 29.91 -22.09 -15.87
C MET A 165 30.23 -23.55 -15.55
N GLU A 166 29.55 -24.51 -16.20
CA GLU A 166 29.81 -25.94 -15.97
C GLU A 166 31.10 -26.39 -16.63
N SER A 167 31.49 -25.73 -17.74
CA SER A 167 32.71 -26.02 -18.50
C SER A 167 33.91 -25.15 -18.09
N ALA A 168 33.67 -24.02 -17.41
CA ALA A 168 34.71 -23.06 -17.02
C ALA A 168 35.42 -23.46 -15.71
N SER A 169 36.71 -23.15 -15.63
CA SER A 169 37.48 -23.26 -14.38
C SER A 169 37.21 -22.05 -13.50
N LEU A 170 36.27 -22.18 -12.55
CA LEU A 170 35.81 -21.06 -11.70
C LEU A 170 36.47 -21.03 -10.31
N LYS A 171 37.23 -22.07 -9.95
CA LYS A 171 37.83 -22.16 -8.60
C LYS A 171 38.71 -20.95 -8.28
N GLY A 172 38.32 -20.20 -7.24
CA GLY A 172 39.04 -19.01 -6.78
C GLY A 172 38.86 -17.77 -7.67
N LYS A 173 37.94 -17.81 -8.63
CA LYS A 173 37.64 -16.70 -9.55
C LYS A 173 36.32 -16.03 -9.25
N VAL A 174 36.10 -14.88 -9.85
CA VAL A 174 34.86 -14.11 -9.81
C VAL A 174 34.11 -14.30 -11.12
N VAL A 175 32.84 -14.62 -11.06
CA VAL A 175 31.99 -14.74 -12.27
C VAL A 175 31.32 -13.41 -12.57
N PHE A 176 31.41 -12.95 -13.81
CA PHE A 176 30.61 -11.84 -14.31
C PHE A 176 29.59 -12.34 -15.33
N ALA A 177 28.36 -11.86 -15.22
CA ALA A 177 27.29 -12.11 -16.19
C ALA A 177 26.26 -10.99 -16.25
N GLU A 178 25.68 -10.79 -17.46
CA GLU A 178 24.54 -9.91 -17.68
C GLU A 178 23.24 -10.68 -17.44
N MET A 179 23.05 -11.15 -16.19
CA MET A 179 21.86 -11.88 -15.74
C MET A 179 21.74 -11.85 -14.21
N SER A 180 20.57 -12.22 -13.71
CA SER A 180 20.28 -12.14 -12.28
C SER A 180 21.11 -13.11 -11.44
N ALA A 181 21.51 -12.71 -10.23
CA ALA A 181 22.20 -13.56 -9.28
C ALA A 181 21.43 -14.84 -8.94
N ARG A 182 20.10 -14.81 -8.95
CA ARG A 182 19.25 -15.99 -8.69
C ARG A 182 19.55 -17.13 -9.67
N LYS A 183 19.84 -16.81 -10.93
CA LYS A 183 20.19 -17.79 -11.97
C LYS A 183 21.63 -18.31 -11.81
N LEU A 184 22.55 -17.44 -11.38
CA LEU A 184 23.99 -17.73 -11.35
C LEU A 184 24.45 -18.40 -10.06
N TYR A 185 23.91 -17.97 -8.90
CA TYR A 185 24.45 -18.21 -7.58
C TYR A 185 24.82 -19.67 -7.30
N LYS A 186 23.85 -20.60 -7.47
CA LYS A 186 24.05 -22.01 -7.15
C LYS A 186 25.17 -22.66 -7.97
N THR A 187 25.18 -22.39 -9.29
CA THR A 187 26.15 -22.98 -10.20
C THR A 187 27.54 -22.38 -10.02
N ALA A 188 27.64 -21.05 -9.85
CA ALA A 188 28.91 -20.37 -9.57
C ALA A 188 29.55 -20.90 -8.29
N MET A 189 28.79 -20.97 -7.18
CA MET A 189 29.29 -21.48 -5.90
C MET A 189 29.69 -22.97 -5.98
N LYS A 190 28.87 -23.81 -6.63
CA LYS A 190 29.16 -25.25 -6.81
C LYS A 190 30.49 -25.48 -7.55
N ASN A 191 30.81 -24.62 -8.52
CA ASN A 191 32.03 -24.71 -9.36
C ASN A 191 33.21 -23.92 -8.74
N GLY A 192 33.10 -23.48 -7.50
CA GLY A 192 34.19 -22.90 -6.71
C GLY A 192 34.48 -21.42 -6.97
N ALA A 193 33.55 -20.69 -7.61
CA ALA A 193 33.62 -19.23 -7.67
C ALA A 193 33.56 -18.63 -6.25
N ILE A 194 34.29 -17.54 -6.02
CA ILE A 194 34.37 -16.86 -4.71
C ILE A 194 33.38 -15.71 -4.59
N GLY A 195 32.79 -15.26 -5.71
CA GLY A 195 31.80 -14.20 -5.78
C GLY A 195 31.29 -13.98 -7.17
N ILE A 196 30.27 -13.12 -7.28
CA ILE A 196 29.65 -12.76 -8.57
C ILE A 196 29.60 -11.25 -8.76
N LEU A 197 29.74 -10.80 -10.00
CA LEU A 197 29.41 -9.48 -10.50
C LEU A 197 28.25 -9.65 -11.48
N THR A 198 27.19 -8.88 -11.32
CA THR A 198 26.04 -9.04 -12.22
C THR A 198 25.50 -7.70 -12.69
N TYR A 199 24.82 -7.76 -13.82
CA TYR A 199 24.03 -6.66 -14.35
C TYR A 199 22.73 -7.22 -14.92
N ASP A 200 21.57 -6.71 -14.43
CA ASP A 200 20.25 -7.15 -14.91
C ASP A 200 19.16 -6.06 -14.71
N ASN A 201 19.53 -4.79 -14.84
CA ASN A 201 18.57 -3.70 -14.73
C ASN A 201 17.49 -3.80 -15.82
N PRO A 202 16.20 -3.79 -15.47
CA PRO A 202 15.11 -3.80 -16.44
C PRO A 202 15.02 -2.49 -17.25
N GLY A 203 14.40 -2.57 -18.42
CA GLY A 203 14.35 -1.45 -19.38
C GLY A 203 13.58 -0.22 -18.85
N TYR A 204 12.58 -0.41 -17.97
CA TYR A 204 11.82 0.71 -17.40
C TYR A 204 12.65 1.63 -16.51
N LEU A 205 13.78 1.17 -15.97
CA LEU A 205 14.75 2.01 -15.24
C LEU A 205 15.56 2.93 -16.16
N GLN A 206 15.38 2.84 -17.47
CA GLN A 206 16.11 3.63 -18.47
C GLN A 206 17.63 3.61 -18.24
N PRO A 207 18.29 2.42 -18.20
CA PRO A 207 19.67 2.29 -17.73
C PRO A 207 20.68 3.07 -18.59
N GLU A 208 20.42 3.30 -19.87
CA GLU A 208 21.28 4.10 -20.75
C GLU A 208 21.23 5.60 -20.44
N LYS A 209 20.16 6.06 -19.77
CA LYS A 209 20.02 7.44 -19.28
C LYS A 209 20.51 7.52 -17.84
N ASN A 210 20.10 6.57 -17.00
CA ASN A 210 20.42 6.51 -15.56
C ASN A 210 21.65 5.59 -15.35
N THR A 211 22.78 5.94 -15.98
CA THR A 211 23.94 5.06 -16.14
C THR A 211 24.60 4.62 -14.85
N THR A 212 24.38 5.35 -13.75
CA THR A 212 24.95 5.04 -12.43
C THR A 212 24.00 4.27 -11.53
N SER A 213 22.72 4.11 -11.91
CA SER A 213 21.70 3.44 -11.08
C SER A 213 21.99 1.95 -10.89
N ILE A 214 21.92 1.50 -9.64
CA ILE A 214 22.04 0.11 -9.25
C ILE A 214 20.81 -0.31 -8.46
N GLN A 215 20.00 -1.24 -8.96
CA GLN A 215 18.94 -1.85 -8.17
C GLN A 215 19.53 -2.70 -7.05
N PHE A 216 18.99 -2.59 -5.83
CA PHE A 216 19.37 -3.50 -4.78
C PHE A 216 18.95 -4.94 -5.10
N ARG A 217 19.74 -5.89 -4.66
CA ARG A 217 19.55 -7.31 -4.91
C ARG A 217 19.89 -8.11 -3.67
N SER A 218 19.34 -9.31 -3.54
CA SER A 218 19.67 -10.23 -2.46
C SER A 218 20.27 -11.52 -3.00
N LEU A 219 21.28 -12.03 -2.29
CA LEU A 219 21.78 -13.39 -2.50
C LEU A 219 20.86 -14.37 -1.76
N PRO A 220 20.47 -15.49 -2.39
CA PRO A 220 19.77 -16.57 -1.71
C PRO A 220 20.75 -17.40 -0.85
N SER A 221 21.63 -16.73 -0.11
CA SER A 221 22.75 -17.35 0.60
C SER A 221 22.35 -17.73 2.02
N PRO A 222 22.79 -18.88 2.54
CA PRO A 222 22.76 -19.14 3.98
C PRO A 222 23.49 -18.05 4.75
N SER A 223 23.07 -17.77 5.98
CA SER A 223 23.65 -16.72 6.84
C SER A 223 25.12 -16.94 7.21
N ASP A 224 25.62 -18.15 7.02
CA ASP A 224 27.00 -18.58 7.31
C ASP A 224 27.90 -18.72 6.07
N SER A 225 27.37 -18.39 4.88
CA SER A 225 28.15 -18.44 3.63
C SER A 225 29.16 -17.30 3.55
N ASP A 226 30.37 -17.62 3.06
CA ASP A 226 31.42 -16.63 2.73
C ASP A 226 31.25 -16.02 1.33
N PHE A 227 30.18 -16.37 0.64
CA PHE A 227 29.92 -15.90 -0.73
C PHE A 227 29.43 -14.45 -0.74
N TRP A 228 29.83 -13.71 -1.76
CA TRP A 228 29.43 -12.31 -1.94
C TRP A 228 29.03 -12.01 -3.37
N GLY A 229 28.30 -10.91 -3.56
CA GLY A 229 27.91 -10.41 -4.86
C GLY A 229 27.94 -8.89 -4.94
N ILE A 230 28.29 -8.39 -6.11
CA ILE A 230 28.21 -6.97 -6.47
C ILE A 230 27.29 -6.83 -7.68
N ALA A 231 26.29 -5.96 -7.55
CA ALA A 231 25.49 -5.47 -8.67
C ALA A 231 26.22 -4.30 -9.35
N LEU A 232 26.26 -4.31 -10.66
CA LEU A 232 26.89 -3.26 -11.46
C LEU A 232 25.85 -2.25 -11.94
N SER A 233 26.25 -0.98 -12.04
CA SER A 233 25.53 0.00 -12.84
C SER A 233 25.77 -0.25 -14.34
N TYR A 234 24.96 0.38 -15.19
CA TYR A 234 25.18 0.31 -16.65
C TYR A 234 26.59 0.77 -17.04
N GLU A 235 27.01 1.92 -16.51
CA GLU A 235 28.36 2.48 -16.78
C GLU A 235 29.48 1.54 -16.30
N ALA A 236 29.34 0.98 -15.10
CA ALA A 236 30.33 0.05 -14.53
C ALA A 236 30.42 -1.24 -15.35
N LYS A 237 29.27 -1.77 -15.79
CA LYS A 237 29.18 -2.93 -16.66
C LYS A 237 29.89 -2.67 -18.00
N GLU A 238 29.62 -1.55 -18.66
CA GLU A 238 30.26 -1.21 -19.94
C GLU A 238 31.80 -1.10 -19.79
N LYS A 239 32.28 -0.46 -18.73
CA LYS A 239 33.72 -0.35 -18.45
C LYS A 239 34.37 -1.73 -18.22
N LEU A 240 33.70 -2.60 -17.44
CA LEU A 240 34.18 -3.95 -17.19
C LEU A 240 34.22 -4.79 -18.47
N VAL A 241 33.16 -4.76 -19.27
CA VAL A 241 33.07 -5.47 -20.55
C VAL A 241 34.14 -4.99 -21.53
N ALA A 242 34.37 -3.69 -21.63
CA ALA A 242 35.43 -3.13 -22.46
C ALA A 242 36.82 -3.69 -22.05
N GLN A 243 37.08 -3.76 -20.76
CA GLN A 243 38.35 -4.30 -20.24
C GLN A 243 38.50 -5.82 -20.53
N LEU A 244 37.44 -6.60 -20.29
CA LEU A 244 37.40 -8.04 -20.52
C LEU A 244 37.65 -8.40 -22.01
N LYS A 245 37.23 -7.55 -22.92
CA LYS A 245 37.52 -7.74 -24.37
C LYS A 245 39.00 -7.54 -24.73
N THR A 246 39.79 -6.88 -23.88
CA THR A 246 41.24 -6.70 -24.13
C THR A 246 42.08 -7.88 -23.64
N GLY A 247 41.55 -8.76 -22.79
CA GLY A 247 42.22 -9.95 -22.26
C GLY A 247 41.85 -10.27 -20.82
N ALA A 248 42.62 -11.13 -20.20
CA ALA A 248 42.43 -11.54 -18.82
C ALA A 248 42.40 -10.33 -17.90
N THR A 249 41.37 -10.23 -17.10
CA THR A 249 41.08 -9.09 -16.20
C THR A 249 40.99 -9.57 -14.79
N GLU A 250 41.71 -8.90 -13.87
CA GLU A 250 41.60 -9.10 -12.45
C GLU A 250 40.88 -7.91 -11.79
N VAL A 251 40.10 -8.18 -10.76
CA VAL A 251 39.48 -7.17 -9.91
C VAL A 251 39.98 -7.28 -8.46
N LEU A 252 40.05 -6.13 -7.79
CA LEU A 252 40.19 -6.03 -6.34
C LEU A 252 38.83 -5.69 -5.75
N VAL A 253 38.30 -6.56 -4.91
CA VAL A 253 37.01 -6.41 -4.25
C VAL A 253 37.22 -6.27 -2.75
N LYS A 254 36.66 -5.23 -2.15
CA LYS A 254 36.57 -5.07 -0.71
C LYS A 254 35.10 -4.90 -0.34
N ILE A 255 34.64 -5.70 0.62
CA ILE A 255 33.28 -5.66 1.15
C ILE A 255 33.37 -5.80 2.66
N GLU A 256 32.76 -4.90 3.38
CA GLU A 256 32.56 -4.97 4.81
C GLU A 256 31.08 -4.92 5.12
N THR A 257 30.57 -5.96 5.77
CA THR A 257 29.16 -6.11 6.19
C THR A 257 29.12 -6.61 7.62
N LYS A 258 27.99 -6.41 8.28
CA LYS A 258 27.74 -6.99 9.61
C LYS A 258 26.57 -7.95 9.52
N ARG A 259 26.67 -9.05 10.23
CA ARG A 259 25.57 -10.00 10.48
C ARG A 259 25.50 -10.24 11.98
N TYR A 260 24.31 -10.11 12.57
CA TYR A 260 24.13 -10.26 14.00
C TYR A 260 22.69 -10.69 14.34
N PRO A 261 22.46 -11.38 15.48
CA PRO A 261 21.13 -11.66 15.98
C PRO A 261 20.36 -10.38 16.26
N SER A 262 19.09 -10.34 15.91
CA SER A 262 18.22 -9.18 16.15
C SER A 262 16.77 -9.63 16.30
N GLU A 263 15.90 -8.68 16.60
CA GLU A 263 14.45 -8.85 16.67
C GLU A 263 13.79 -8.10 15.51
N GLU A 264 12.70 -8.66 14.98
CA GLU A 264 11.77 -7.92 14.12
C GLU A 264 10.92 -7.02 15.01
N LEU A 265 10.86 -5.75 14.67
CA LEU A 265 10.04 -4.76 15.34
C LEU A 265 8.88 -4.35 14.43
N THR A 266 7.65 -4.33 14.98
CA THR A 266 6.46 -3.84 14.31
C THR A 266 5.78 -2.82 15.21
N ILE A 267 5.48 -1.61 14.72
CA ILE A 267 4.65 -0.65 15.44
C ILE A 267 3.20 -0.83 15.03
N VAL A 268 2.34 -0.86 16.03
CA VAL A 268 0.88 -0.78 15.89
C VAL A 268 0.39 0.42 16.70
N ALA A 269 -0.24 1.37 16.04
CA ALA A 269 -0.88 2.52 16.69
C ALA A 269 -2.38 2.49 16.43
N ASP A 270 -3.16 2.59 17.50
CA ASP A 270 -4.62 2.52 17.47
C ASP A 270 -5.25 3.86 17.91
N ILE A 271 -6.25 4.30 17.15
CA ILE A 271 -7.25 5.28 17.61
C ILE A 271 -8.53 4.49 17.86
N LYS A 272 -8.79 4.14 19.12
CA LYS A 272 -9.91 3.26 19.48
C LYS A 272 -11.27 3.89 19.19
N GLY A 273 -12.15 3.14 18.58
CA GLY A 273 -13.53 3.53 18.30
C GLY A 273 -14.37 3.68 19.57
N SER A 274 -15.37 4.57 19.56
CA SER A 274 -16.27 4.78 20.70
C SER A 274 -17.50 3.87 20.70
N GLU A 275 -17.95 3.44 19.52
CA GLU A 275 -19.18 2.65 19.36
C GLU A 275 -18.90 1.19 18.99
N LEU A 276 -17.93 0.98 18.09
CA LEU A 276 -17.56 -0.30 17.52
C LEU A 276 -16.03 -0.50 17.60
N PRO A 277 -15.43 -0.52 18.81
CA PRO A 277 -13.97 -0.53 18.98
C PRO A 277 -13.30 -1.81 18.43
N ASN A 278 -14.04 -2.88 18.26
CA ASN A 278 -13.53 -4.13 17.71
C ASN A 278 -13.54 -4.14 16.17
N GLU A 279 -14.36 -3.30 15.52
CA GLU A 279 -14.30 -3.12 14.07
C GLU A 279 -13.24 -2.07 13.73
N ARG A 280 -12.43 -2.32 12.69
CA ARG A 280 -11.31 -1.43 12.37
C ARG A 280 -10.98 -1.33 10.89
N LEU A 281 -10.41 -0.19 10.54
CA LEU A 281 -9.61 0.02 9.34
C LEU A 281 -8.13 -0.10 9.72
N VAL A 282 -7.34 -0.76 8.90
CA VAL A 282 -5.88 -0.86 9.06
C VAL A 282 -5.20 -0.18 7.89
N TYR A 283 -4.34 0.79 8.18
CA TYR A 283 -3.33 1.30 7.26
C TYR A 283 -2.02 0.58 7.49
N SER A 284 -1.30 0.22 6.43
CA SER A 284 0.04 -0.37 6.50
C SER A 284 1.03 0.37 5.61
N ALA A 285 2.28 0.45 6.09
CA ALA A 285 3.42 0.92 5.33
C ALA A 285 4.66 0.18 5.81
N HIS A 286 5.39 -0.44 4.90
CA HIS A 286 6.61 -1.15 5.28
C HIS A 286 7.79 -0.20 5.52
N VAL A 287 8.70 -0.63 6.38
CA VAL A 287 9.89 0.13 6.81
C VAL A 287 11.14 -0.34 6.08
N GLN A 288 11.25 -1.65 5.79
CA GLN A 288 12.43 -2.16 5.10
C GLN A 288 12.57 -1.56 3.70
N GLU A 289 13.72 -1.79 3.07
CA GLU A 289 14.19 -1.26 1.80
C GLU A 289 14.93 0.09 1.92
N PRO A 290 15.87 0.37 1.01
CA PRO A 290 16.74 1.54 1.16
C PRO A 290 16.18 2.83 0.55
N GLY A 291 15.14 2.77 -0.31
CA GLY A 291 14.69 3.90 -1.10
C GLY A 291 14.00 5.02 -0.32
N ALA A 292 13.94 6.20 -0.92
CA ALA A 292 13.16 7.32 -0.41
C ALA A 292 11.68 7.13 -0.74
N ASN A 293 11.36 6.95 -2.03
CA ASN A 293 9.99 6.67 -2.44
C ASN A 293 9.55 5.31 -1.92
N ASP A 294 10.39 4.29 -2.06
CA ASP A 294 10.17 2.93 -1.63
C ASP A 294 10.94 2.58 -0.33
N ASN A 295 10.33 2.56 0.86
CA ASN A 295 8.98 3.07 1.14
C ASN A 295 9.03 4.08 2.31
N ALA A 296 10.08 4.94 2.35
CA ALA A 296 10.13 5.98 3.37
C ALA A 296 8.97 6.98 3.20
N THR A 297 8.44 7.17 1.97
CA THR A 297 7.26 8.02 1.72
C THR A 297 6.00 7.46 2.33
N GLY A 298 5.77 6.16 2.25
CA GLY A 298 4.65 5.50 2.93
C GLY A 298 4.75 5.63 4.45
N VAL A 299 5.94 5.40 5.00
CA VAL A 299 6.22 5.57 6.43
C VAL A 299 5.87 6.98 6.89
N GLY A 300 6.40 8.01 6.21
CA GLY A 300 6.20 9.41 6.57
C GLY A 300 4.76 9.88 6.40
N THR A 301 4.13 9.52 5.27
CA THR A 301 2.73 9.90 5.00
C THR A 301 1.79 9.31 6.05
N GLN A 302 1.95 8.04 6.36
CA GLN A 302 1.13 7.38 7.40
C GLN A 302 1.36 7.99 8.79
N LEU A 303 2.58 8.41 9.11
CA LEU A 303 2.88 9.08 10.38
C LEU A 303 2.19 10.45 10.48
N GLU A 304 2.21 11.26 9.41
CA GLU A 304 1.49 12.54 9.40
C GLU A 304 -0.03 12.33 9.45
N MET A 305 -0.58 11.26 8.84
CA MET A 305 -1.99 10.88 9.00
C MET A 305 -2.35 10.62 10.46
N ALA A 306 -1.55 9.82 11.18
CA ALA A 306 -1.77 9.50 12.57
C ALA A 306 -1.74 10.75 13.47
N LYS A 307 -0.78 11.66 13.23
CA LYS A 307 -0.65 12.92 13.96
C LYS A 307 -1.79 13.88 13.66
N THR A 308 -2.17 14.03 12.39
CA THR A 308 -3.30 14.90 11.98
C THR A 308 -4.62 14.41 12.55
N ALA A 309 -4.86 13.09 12.57
CA ALA A 309 -6.02 12.48 13.18
C ALA A 309 -6.09 12.78 14.70
N ALA A 310 -4.96 12.64 15.42
CA ALA A 310 -4.87 12.96 16.84
C ALA A 310 -5.16 14.44 17.12
N LYS A 311 -4.60 15.34 16.31
CA LYS A 311 -4.83 16.79 16.42
C LYS A 311 -6.31 17.14 16.24
N LEU A 312 -6.91 16.70 15.13
CA LEU A 312 -8.32 17.00 14.83
C LEU A 312 -9.28 16.44 15.88
N PHE A 313 -8.96 15.26 16.43
CA PHE A 313 -9.74 14.70 17.54
C PHE A 313 -9.59 15.51 18.82
N GLY A 314 -8.37 15.91 19.18
CA GLY A 314 -8.10 16.75 20.36
C GLY A 314 -8.80 18.11 20.29
N GLU A 315 -9.03 18.64 19.08
CA GLU A 315 -9.80 19.85 18.81
C GLU A 315 -11.32 19.61 18.74
N ASN A 316 -11.80 18.39 18.98
CA ASN A 316 -13.20 17.98 18.87
C ASN A 316 -13.82 18.21 17.47
N LYS A 317 -13.01 18.21 16.42
CA LYS A 317 -13.45 18.36 15.02
C LYS A 317 -13.90 17.05 14.38
N ILE A 318 -13.38 15.93 14.87
CA ILE A 318 -13.68 14.58 14.36
C ILE A 318 -13.97 13.61 15.50
N ALA A 319 -14.65 12.53 15.16
CA ALA A 319 -14.88 11.39 16.06
C ALA A 319 -14.47 10.09 15.36
N PHE A 320 -14.39 9.01 16.11
CA PHE A 320 -14.12 7.66 15.60
C PHE A 320 -15.15 6.71 16.20
N LYS A 321 -16.05 6.18 15.37
CA LYS A 321 -17.00 5.13 15.77
C LYS A 321 -16.31 3.77 15.81
N ARG A 322 -15.49 3.47 14.80
CA ARG A 322 -14.62 2.29 14.69
C ARG A 322 -13.18 2.66 14.95
N THR A 323 -12.37 1.68 15.22
CA THR A 323 -10.93 1.87 15.43
C THR A 323 -10.22 2.15 14.09
N MET A 324 -9.29 3.09 14.10
CA MET A 324 -8.33 3.30 13.02
C MET A 324 -6.96 2.84 13.51
N THR A 325 -6.36 1.93 12.79
CA THR A 325 -5.06 1.32 13.12
C THR A 325 -4.03 1.72 12.07
N PHE A 326 -2.82 2.03 12.52
CA PHE A 326 -1.65 2.26 11.69
C PHE A 326 -0.58 1.22 12.01
N LEU A 327 -0.07 0.54 10.99
CA LEU A 327 0.89 -0.55 11.09
C LEU A 327 2.16 -0.19 10.32
N TRP A 328 3.34 -0.28 10.96
CA TRP A 328 4.64 -0.15 10.31
C TRP A 328 5.52 -1.35 10.67
N GLY A 329 6.13 -1.97 9.67
CA GLY A 329 6.96 -3.13 9.92
C GLY A 329 7.66 -3.70 8.68
N ASP A 330 7.85 -5.00 8.66
CA ASP A 330 8.40 -5.77 7.55
C ASP A 330 7.29 -6.02 6.51
N GLU A 331 7.54 -5.68 5.26
CA GLU A 331 6.60 -5.78 4.15
C GLU A 331 5.96 -7.18 4.08
N ILE A 332 4.65 -7.21 3.90
CA ILE A 332 3.85 -8.44 3.84
C ILE A 332 3.90 -9.22 5.18
N VAL A 333 5.09 -9.38 5.75
CA VAL A 333 5.32 -10.24 6.93
C VAL A 333 4.63 -9.67 8.17
N SER A 334 4.84 -8.38 8.48
CA SER A 334 4.22 -7.75 9.65
C SER A 334 2.70 -7.68 9.52
N THR A 335 2.18 -7.36 8.33
CA THR A 335 0.74 -7.32 8.06
C THR A 335 0.11 -8.72 8.16
N ASN A 336 0.77 -9.73 7.61
CA ASN A 336 0.32 -11.12 7.73
C ASN A 336 0.29 -11.59 9.19
N ARG A 337 1.32 -11.28 9.98
CA ARG A 337 1.36 -11.60 11.41
C ARG A 337 0.30 -10.85 12.20
N TYR A 338 0.10 -9.57 11.91
CA TYR A 338 -0.96 -8.78 12.54
C TYR A 338 -2.34 -9.42 12.37
N ILE A 339 -2.60 -10.04 11.21
CA ILE A 339 -3.83 -10.75 10.92
C ILE A 339 -3.85 -12.14 11.60
N GLN A 340 -2.78 -12.93 11.48
CA GLN A 340 -2.81 -14.35 11.85
C GLN A 340 -2.59 -14.62 13.34
N GLU A 341 -1.81 -13.78 14.04
CA GLU A 341 -1.46 -14.00 15.45
C GLU A 341 -2.64 -13.72 16.40
N ASP A 342 -3.67 -13.01 15.95
CA ASP A 342 -4.88 -12.73 16.74
C ASP A 342 -6.15 -12.88 15.87
N PRO A 343 -6.75 -14.09 15.81
CA PRO A 343 -7.95 -14.36 15.02
C PRO A 343 -9.17 -13.51 15.42
N GLU A 344 -9.29 -13.09 16.68
CA GLU A 344 -10.40 -12.24 17.11
C GLU A 344 -10.23 -10.81 16.60
N ARG A 345 -9.00 -10.30 16.61
CA ARG A 345 -8.66 -9.03 15.97
C ARG A 345 -8.90 -9.08 14.46
N ALA A 346 -8.49 -10.17 13.81
CA ALA A 346 -8.66 -10.37 12.38
C ALA A 346 -10.13 -10.28 11.94
N LYS A 347 -11.05 -10.90 12.69
CA LYS A 347 -12.50 -10.82 12.43
C LYS A 347 -13.04 -9.38 12.48
N GLY A 348 -12.39 -8.50 13.20
CA GLY A 348 -12.76 -7.08 13.32
C GLY A 348 -12.21 -6.19 12.21
N ILE A 349 -11.26 -6.67 11.40
CA ILE A 349 -10.68 -5.87 10.32
C ILE A 349 -11.70 -5.79 9.18
N LYS A 350 -12.21 -4.60 8.92
CA LYS A 350 -13.17 -4.34 7.86
C LYS A 350 -12.50 -3.93 6.54
N TRP A 351 -11.37 -3.25 6.64
CA TRP A 351 -10.64 -2.71 5.48
C TRP A 351 -9.15 -2.64 5.78
N GLY A 352 -8.34 -2.94 4.76
CA GLY A 352 -6.91 -2.71 4.74
C GLY A 352 -6.54 -1.73 3.62
N ILE A 353 -5.64 -0.80 3.87
CA ILE A 353 -5.11 0.11 2.86
C ILE A 353 -3.59 0.19 3.04
N SER A 354 -2.85 -0.21 2.01
CA SER A 354 -1.40 -0.11 2.01
C SER A 354 -0.96 1.21 1.37
N LEU A 355 0.02 1.86 1.99
CA LEU A 355 0.71 3.03 1.46
C LEU A 355 2.14 2.62 1.09
N ASP A 356 2.41 2.55 -0.20
CA ASP A 356 3.69 2.12 -0.73
C ASP A 356 4.07 3.01 -1.91
N MET A 357 5.26 3.63 -1.87
CA MET A 357 5.70 4.55 -2.92
C MET A 357 4.69 5.69 -3.18
N VAL A 358 4.32 6.45 -2.14
CA VAL A 358 3.24 7.46 -2.21
C VAL A 358 3.74 8.90 -2.35
N GLY A 359 5.01 9.11 -2.63
CA GLY A 359 5.61 10.44 -2.60
C GLY A 359 6.35 10.88 -3.87
N GLU A 360 6.19 10.21 -5.00
CA GLU A 360 6.94 10.54 -6.20
C GLU A 360 6.79 11.99 -6.68
N ASN A 361 7.90 12.58 -7.07
CA ASN A 361 7.92 13.70 -8.01
C ASN A 361 7.82 13.16 -9.44
N THR A 362 6.60 12.98 -9.91
CA THR A 362 6.29 12.34 -11.20
C THR A 362 6.92 13.05 -12.42
N THR A 363 7.29 14.33 -12.29
CA THR A 363 8.02 15.05 -13.36
C THR A 363 9.47 14.59 -13.49
N ILE A 364 10.03 13.99 -12.44
CA ILE A 364 11.40 13.46 -12.40
C ILE A 364 11.40 11.97 -12.62
N THR A 365 10.53 11.24 -11.91
CA THR A 365 10.49 9.78 -11.93
C THR A 365 9.83 9.22 -13.19
N GLY A 366 8.90 9.96 -13.79
CA GLY A 366 8.10 9.52 -14.94
C GLY A 366 6.89 8.66 -14.56
N GLY A 367 6.68 8.42 -13.26
CA GLY A 367 5.56 7.65 -12.76
C GLY A 367 4.23 8.38 -12.73
N THR A 368 3.20 7.68 -12.30
CA THR A 368 1.84 8.20 -12.06
C THR A 368 1.32 7.62 -10.77
N PHE A 369 0.54 8.41 -10.02
CA PHE A 369 -0.14 7.87 -8.85
C PHE A 369 -1.24 6.89 -9.26
N LEU A 370 -1.21 5.71 -8.68
CA LEU A 370 -2.10 4.60 -8.97
C LEU A 370 -2.82 4.13 -7.70
N ILE A 371 -4.07 3.79 -7.87
CA ILE A 371 -4.79 2.95 -6.92
C ILE A 371 -4.83 1.56 -7.54
N GLU A 372 -4.04 0.62 -6.97
CA GLU A 372 -4.17 -0.77 -7.37
C GLU A 372 -5.47 -1.33 -6.78
N LYS A 373 -6.37 -1.67 -7.68
CA LYS A 373 -7.68 -2.17 -7.30
C LYS A 373 -7.58 -3.58 -6.72
N MET A 374 -8.49 -3.91 -5.80
CA MET A 374 -8.74 -5.30 -5.46
C MET A 374 -9.08 -6.08 -6.73
N PRO A 375 -8.81 -7.41 -6.78
CA PRO A 375 -9.09 -8.23 -7.94
C PRO A 375 -10.48 -8.02 -8.53
N ASP A 376 -10.52 -7.44 -9.74
CA ASP A 376 -11.70 -7.26 -10.57
C ASP A 376 -11.43 -7.80 -11.99
N PRO A 377 -12.43 -7.90 -12.88
CA PRO A 377 -12.24 -8.47 -14.21
C PRO A 377 -11.16 -7.80 -15.06
N SER A 378 -10.75 -6.55 -14.74
CA SER A 378 -9.65 -5.89 -15.47
C SER A 378 -8.29 -6.59 -15.26
N ALA A 379 -8.12 -7.34 -14.17
CA ALA A 379 -6.91 -8.11 -13.94
C ALA A 379 -6.81 -9.38 -14.82
N ILE A 380 -7.92 -9.79 -15.45
CA ILE A 380 -7.94 -10.90 -16.43
C ILE A 380 -7.94 -10.34 -17.86
N TRP A 381 -8.79 -9.34 -18.11
CA TRP A 381 -8.98 -8.73 -19.42
C TRP A 381 -8.51 -7.27 -19.39
N THR A 382 -7.20 -7.07 -19.50
CA THR A 382 -6.60 -5.74 -19.61
C THR A 382 -6.91 -5.14 -20.97
N ARG A 383 -7.88 -4.24 -21.03
CA ARG A 383 -8.30 -3.59 -22.27
C ARG A 383 -8.85 -2.20 -22.06
N GLY A 384 -8.90 -1.40 -23.11
CA GLY A 384 -9.27 0.01 -23.00
C GLY A 384 -8.22 0.80 -22.22
N ASN A 385 -8.65 1.40 -21.11
CA ASN A 385 -7.74 2.15 -20.21
C ASN A 385 -7.13 1.29 -19.10
N ASP A 386 -7.63 0.06 -18.90
CA ASP A 386 -7.03 -0.83 -17.92
C ASP A 386 -5.72 -1.41 -18.47
N LYS A 387 -4.65 -1.19 -17.74
CA LYS A 387 -3.31 -1.67 -18.08
C LYS A 387 -2.59 -2.09 -16.81
N HIS A 388 -1.88 -3.20 -16.89
CA HIS A 388 -0.85 -3.48 -15.89
C HIS A 388 0.30 -2.48 -16.04
N SER A 389 0.97 -2.22 -14.93
CA SER A 389 2.22 -1.47 -14.93
C SER A 389 3.36 -2.34 -15.52
N GLU A 390 4.53 -1.76 -15.71
CA GLU A 390 5.73 -2.49 -16.13
C GLU A 390 6.27 -3.41 -15.03
N TRP A 391 5.78 -3.28 -13.80
CA TRP A 391 6.07 -4.22 -12.71
C TRP A 391 5.48 -5.60 -13.04
N GLY A 392 4.28 -5.61 -13.63
CA GLY A 392 3.56 -6.82 -14.03
C GLY A 392 2.68 -7.36 -12.91
N GLY A 393 1.66 -8.10 -13.28
CA GLY A 393 0.67 -8.65 -12.35
C GLY A 393 0.67 -10.17 -12.33
N ASP A 394 0.11 -10.73 -11.27
CA ASP A 394 -0.19 -12.15 -11.21
C ASP A 394 -1.27 -12.55 -12.23
N VAL A 395 -1.18 -13.77 -12.75
CA VAL A 395 -2.22 -14.32 -13.63
C VAL A 395 -3.41 -14.78 -12.80
N LEU A 396 -4.49 -14.00 -12.86
CA LEU A 396 -5.72 -14.25 -12.10
C LEU A 396 -6.77 -15.03 -12.93
N LYS A 397 -7.69 -15.68 -12.20
CA LYS A 397 -8.87 -16.34 -12.74
C LYS A 397 -10.13 -15.71 -12.15
N LEU A 398 -11.30 -16.04 -12.71
CA LEU A 398 -12.59 -15.55 -12.20
C LEU A 398 -12.85 -15.90 -10.73
N GLU A 399 -12.33 -17.03 -10.25
CA GLU A 399 -12.46 -17.48 -8.87
C GLU A 399 -11.65 -16.63 -7.88
N ASP A 400 -10.62 -15.90 -8.37
CA ASP A 400 -9.76 -15.04 -7.55
C ASP A 400 -10.36 -13.64 -7.34
N MET A 401 -11.48 -13.33 -8.00
CA MET A 401 -12.11 -12.01 -7.91
C MET A 401 -12.57 -11.67 -6.50
N LYS A 402 -12.34 -10.43 -6.07
CA LYS A 402 -12.70 -9.92 -4.74
C LYS A 402 -13.65 -8.72 -4.85
N PRO A 403 -14.94 -8.95 -5.17
CA PRO A 403 -15.92 -7.86 -5.34
C PRO A 403 -16.16 -7.11 -4.04
N HIS A 404 -15.92 -5.80 -4.04
CA HIS A 404 -16.20 -4.95 -2.88
C HIS A 404 -16.36 -3.48 -3.28
N TYR A 405 -17.17 -2.71 -2.53
CA TYR A 405 -17.39 -1.28 -2.80
C TYR A 405 -16.14 -0.42 -2.61
N LEU A 406 -15.11 -0.94 -1.93
CA LEU A 406 -13.91 -0.18 -1.58
C LEU A 406 -13.18 0.37 -2.82
N ASN A 407 -13.10 -0.39 -3.92
CA ASN A 407 -12.46 0.06 -5.17
C ASN A 407 -13.03 1.41 -5.66
N ASP A 408 -14.34 1.48 -5.83
CA ASP A 408 -14.99 2.68 -6.37
C ASP A 408 -15.07 3.81 -5.34
N PHE A 409 -15.23 3.48 -4.05
CA PHE A 409 -15.22 4.46 -2.97
C PHE A 409 -13.87 5.19 -2.89
N ILE A 410 -12.76 4.44 -2.79
CA ILE A 410 -11.41 5.02 -2.70
C ILE A 410 -11.09 5.79 -3.98
N THR A 411 -11.33 5.20 -5.15
CA THR A 411 -11.10 5.87 -6.44
C THR A 411 -11.86 7.20 -6.52
N SER A 412 -13.12 7.23 -6.10
CA SER A 412 -13.94 8.46 -6.14
C SER A 412 -13.43 9.51 -5.15
N THR A 413 -12.99 9.11 -3.95
CA THR A 413 -12.44 10.02 -2.95
C THR A 413 -11.12 10.63 -3.41
N PHE A 414 -10.23 9.82 -3.97
CA PHE A 414 -8.95 10.29 -4.50
C PHE A 414 -9.11 11.20 -5.71
N LYS A 415 -10.05 10.89 -6.62
CA LYS A 415 -10.36 11.76 -7.77
C LYS A 415 -10.90 13.13 -7.34
N LYS A 416 -11.70 13.22 -6.27
CA LYS A 416 -12.10 14.51 -5.68
C LYS A 416 -10.90 15.32 -5.18
N GLN A 417 -9.89 14.69 -4.59
CA GLN A 417 -8.65 15.37 -4.22
C GLN A 417 -7.84 15.76 -5.46
N GLY A 418 -7.77 14.88 -6.46
CA GLY A 418 -7.10 15.15 -7.73
C GLY A 418 -7.67 16.37 -8.47
N GLU A 419 -9.00 16.46 -8.56
CA GLU A 419 -9.70 17.61 -9.13
C GLU A 419 -9.43 18.90 -8.36
N PHE A 420 -9.44 18.85 -7.02
CA PHE A 420 -9.14 20.00 -6.18
C PHE A 420 -7.70 20.49 -6.34
N ALA A 421 -6.74 19.58 -6.38
CA ALA A 421 -5.32 19.88 -6.39
C ALA A 421 -4.71 19.94 -7.80
N ASN A 422 -5.48 19.73 -8.85
CA ASN A 422 -5.01 19.51 -10.21
C ASN A 422 -3.92 18.41 -10.27
N TRP A 423 -4.18 17.30 -9.60
CA TRP A 423 -3.29 16.17 -9.45
C TRP A 423 -3.87 14.93 -10.14
N VAL A 424 -3.04 14.23 -10.91
CA VAL A 424 -3.46 13.05 -11.67
C VAL A 424 -3.61 11.84 -10.75
N VAL A 425 -4.78 11.21 -10.80
CA VAL A 425 -5.11 9.98 -10.07
C VAL A 425 -5.60 8.96 -11.08
N GLU A 426 -4.89 7.86 -11.20
CA GLU A 426 -5.26 6.75 -12.06
C GLU A 426 -5.46 5.46 -11.25
N THR A 427 -5.86 4.39 -11.91
CA THR A 427 -6.02 3.06 -11.32
C THR A 427 -5.33 2.04 -12.18
N ASN A 428 -4.81 0.98 -11.58
CA ASN A 428 -4.37 -0.21 -12.30
C ASN A 428 -5.14 -1.46 -11.83
N PRO A 429 -5.22 -2.51 -12.66
CA PRO A 429 -5.67 -3.82 -12.23
C PRO A 429 -4.80 -4.36 -11.10
N PHE A 430 -5.29 -5.34 -10.35
CA PHE A 430 -4.52 -6.01 -9.31
C PHE A 430 -3.22 -6.62 -9.86
N GLU A 431 -2.12 -6.38 -9.18
CA GLU A 431 -0.79 -6.88 -9.48
C GLU A 431 -0.18 -7.63 -8.30
N GLY A 432 -0.49 -7.23 -7.07
CA GLY A 432 0.00 -7.83 -5.84
C GLY A 432 1.36 -7.29 -5.40
N GLY A 433 2.03 -8.01 -4.52
CA GLY A 433 3.44 -7.76 -4.19
C GLY A 433 3.72 -6.80 -3.04
N SER A 434 2.69 -6.23 -2.36
CA SER A 434 2.85 -5.37 -1.19
C SER A 434 1.88 -5.71 -0.06
N ASP A 435 1.85 -4.90 0.99
CA ASP A 435 1.12 -5.09 2.26
C ASP A 435 -0.40 -5.27 2.15
N HIS A 436 -1.02 -4.94 1.03
CA HIS A 436 -2.44 -5.21 0.79
C HIS A 436 -2.74 -6.70 0.56
N THR A 437 -1.74 -7.46 0.10
CA THR A 437 -1.88 -8.88 -0.25
C THR A 437 -2.31 -9.76 0.94
N PRO A 438 -1.74 -9.64 2.16
CA PRO A 438 -2.19 -10.40 3.32
C PRO A 438 -3.66 -10.17 3.70
N PHE A 439 -4.19 -8.95 3.51
CA PHE A 439 -5.61 -8.70 3.72
C PHE A 439 -6.46 -9.52 2.76
N LEU A 440 -6.15 -9.47 1.46
CA LEU A 440 -6.88 -10.22 0.43
C LEU A 440 -6.80 -11.74 0.62
N GLN A 441 -5.65 -12.26 1.07
CA GLN A 441 -5.47 -13.67 1.41
C GLN A 441 -6.32 -14.12 2.61
N ALA A 442 -6.62 -13.20 3.51
CA ALA A 442 -7.49 -13.41 4.67
C ALA A 442 -8.96 -13.07 4.39
N ASP A 443 -9.36 -12.89 3.13
CA ASP A 443 -10.70 -12.43 2.70
C ASP A 443 -11.12 -11.09 3.31
N ILE A 444 -10.16 -10.23 3.65
CA ILE A 444 -10.36 -8.87 4.10
C ILE A 444 -10.20 -7.95 2.88
N PRO A 445 -11.14 -7.01 2.64
CA PRO A 445 -10.99 -6.04 1.55
C PRO A 445 -9.72 -5.20 1.73
N GLY A 446 -8.86 -5.18 0.72
CA GLY A 446 -7.58 -4.48 0.79
C GLY A 446 -7.12 -3.99 -0.57
N LEU A 447 -6.54 -2.78 -0.63
CA LEU A 447 -5.99 -2.19 -1.84
C LEU A 447 -4.67 -1.44 -1.55
N LEU A 448 -3.96 -1.11 -2.63
CA LEU A 448 -2.66 -0.44 -2.57
C LEU A 448 -2.78 0.97 -3.14
N LEU A 449 -2.15 1.91 -2.47
CA LEU A 449 -1.90 3.27 -2.94
C LEU A 449 -0.41 3.36 -3.28
N TRP A 450 -0.08 3.64 -4.55
CA TRP A 450 1.31 3.62 -4.98
C TRP A 450 1.57 4.47 -6.22
N HIS A 451 2.83 4.55 -6.64
CA HIS A 451 3.21 5.13 -7.92
C HIS A 451 3.97 4.12 -8.77
N PHE A 452 3.72 4.14 -10.07
CA PHE A 452 4.53 3.45 -11.07
C PHE A 452 4.28 4.06 -12.48
N THR A 453 5.23 4.08 -13.47
CA THR A 453 6.56 3.49 -13.44
C THR A 453 7.57 4.50 -12.90
N ASP A 454 8.32 4.12 -11.88
CA ASP A 454 9.43 4.93 -11.37
C ASP A 454 10.76 4.45 -12.02
N GLN A 455 11.43 5.34 -12.79
CA GLN A 455 12.72 5.00 -13.40
C GLN A 455 13.87 4.85 -12.39
N PHE A 456 13.62 5.09 -11.10
CA PHE A 456 14.57 4.91 -10.00
C PHE A 456 14.18 3.76 -9.05
N TYR A 457 13.08 3.06 -9.34
CA TYR A 457 12.54 1.99 -8.50
C TYR A 457 13.58 0.98 -8.05
N HIS A 458 13.69 0.77 -6.74
CA HIS A 458 14.67 -0.10 -6.10
C HIS A 458 16.14 0.28 -6.34
N THR A 459 16.44 1.47 -6.90
CA THR A 459 17.83 1.87 -7.18
C THR A 459 18.40 2.72 -6.04
N ASP A 460 19.73 2.85 -6.05
CA ASP A 460 20.48 3.76 -5.17
C ASP A 460 20.24 5.24 -5.50
N ASN A 461 19.54 5.54 -6.59
CA ASN A 461 19.11 6.86 -7.01
C ASN A 461 17.66 7.19 -6.60
N ASP A 462 16.94 6.26 -5.94
CA ASP A 462 15.69 6.56 -5.25
C ASP A 462 16.01 7.29 -3.93
N ARG A 463 16.12 8.64 -4.06
CA ARG A 463 16.53 9.56 -2.98
C ARG A 463 15.55 10.70 -2.84
N ILE A 464 15.68 11.47 -1.74
CA ILE A 464 14.76 12.56 -1.38
C ILE A 464 14.54 13.59 -2.50
N ASP A 465 15.51 13.80 -3.38
CA ASP A 465 15.39 14.70 -4.53
C ASP A 465 14.40 14.20 -5.61
N LYS A 466 13.92 12.97 -5.51
CA LYS A 466 12.86 12.38 -6.35
C LYS A 466 11.48 12.41 -5.69
N VAL A 467 11.40 12.92 -4.45
CA VAL A 467 10.17 12.96 -3.65
C VAL A 467 9.51 14.35 -3.76
N SER A 468 8.20 14.39 -3.71
CA SER A 468 7.36 15.58 -3.72
C SER A 468 6.52 15.67 -2.46
N GLN A 469 6.78 16.71 -1.65
CA GLN A 469 5.94 17.03 -0.48
C GLN A 469 4.47 17.23 -0.87
N GLU A 470 4.20 17.87 -2.02
CA GLU A 470 2.82 18.11 -2.48
C GLU A 470 2.11 16.80 -2.87
N THR A 471 2.83 15.84 -3.46
CA THR A 471 2.28 14.52 -3.75
C THR A 471 1.91 13.79 -2.46
N MET A 472 2.81 13.76 -1.47
CA MET A 472 2.55 13.16 -0.16
C MET A 472 1.37 13.82 0.55
N LYS A 473 1.25 15.15 0.46
CA LYS A 473 0.12 15.91 0.97
C LYS A 473 -1.20 15.47 0.31
N ASN A 474 -1.22 15.33 -1.00
CA ASN A 474 -2.43 14.93 -1.73
C ASN A 474 -2.85 13.51 -1.39
N VAL A 475 -1.89 12.57 -1.39
CA VAL A 475 -2.16 11.16 -1.02
C VAL A 475 -2.63 11.06 0.43
N GLY A 476 -1.89 11.64 1.38
CA GLY A 476 -2.21 11.57 2.80
C GLY A 476 -3.56 12.23 3.14
N THR A 477 -3.87 13.35 2.49
CA THR A 477 -5.20 14.00 2.63
C THR A 477 -6.30 13.07 2.19
N ALA A 478 -6.22 12.51 0.97
CA ALA A 478 -7.27 11.63 0.44
C ALA A 478 -7.37 10.32 1.22
N ALA A 479 -6.24 9.74 1.64
CA ALA A 479 -6.21 8.54 2.47
C ALA A 479 -6.86 8.79 3.83
N LEU A 480 -6.48 9.86 4.55
CA LEU A 480 -7.06 10.17 5.86
C LEU A 480 -8.57 10.48 5.76
N VAL A 481 -9.01 11.23 4.74
CA VAL A 481 -10.44 11.49 4.48
C VAL A 481 -11.19 10.19 4.23
N SER A 482 -10.62 9.28 3.43
CA SER A 482 -11.19 7.95 3.18
C SER A 482 -11.35 7.17 4.49
N GLY A 483 -10.31 7.15 5.32
CA GLY A 483 -10.35 6.47 6.61
C GLY A 483 -11.37 7.04 7.57
N LEU A 484 -11.42 8.36 7.73
CA LEU A 484 -12.41 9.03 8.57
C LEU A 484 -13.84 8.74 8.11
N THR A 485 -14.07 8.69 6.80
CA THR A 485 -15.37 8.33 6.22
C THR A 485 -15.73 6.88 6.54
N LEU A 486 -14.81 5.93 6.34
CA LEU A 486 -15.03 4.50 6.60
C LEU A 486 -15.28 4.21 8.08
N VAL A 487 -14.43 4.71 8.98
CA VAL A 487 -14.58 4.43 10.42
C VAL A 487 -15.84 5.06 11.03
N ASN A 488 -16.39 6.11 10.39
CA ASN A 488 -17.63 6.76 10.79
C ASN A 488 -18.84 6.38 9.93
N SER A 489 -18.66 5.44 8.99
CA SER A 489 -19.72 5.01 8.07
C SER A 489 -20.98 4.50 8.80
N ASN A 490 -22.13 4.73 8.18
CA ASN A 490 -23.46 4.44 8.70
C ASN A 490 -24.43 4.04 7.56
N THR A 491 -25.72 3.97 7.86
CA THR A 491 -26.77 3.65 6.88
C THR A 491 -26.79 4.62 5.68
N ALA A 492 -26.60 5.91 5.91
CA ALA A 492 -26.59 6.90 4.83
C ALA A 492 -25.42 6.68 3.88
N PHE A 493 -24.23 6.43 4.42
CA PHE A 493 -23.05 6.04 3.64
C PHE A 493 -23.33 4.76 2.80
N ALA A 494 -23.93 3.72 3.39
CA ALA A 494 -24.25 2.49 2.66
C ALA A 494 -25.17 2.76 1.45
N LEU A 495 -26.21 3.58 1.63
CA LEU A 495 -27.13 3.94 0.56
C LEU A 495 -26.45 4.78 -0.53
N GLU A 496 -25.55 5.68 -0.16
CA GLU A 496 -24.74 6.45 -1.09
C GLU A 496 -23.83 5.52 -1.91
N GLN A 497 -23.17 4.56 -1.25
CA GLN A 497 -22.29 3.59 -1.96
C GLN A 497 -23.07 2.68 -2.90
N ILE A 498 -24.30 2.25 -2.56
CA ILE A 498 -25.16 1.50 -3.49
C ILE A 498 -25.40 2.31 -4.76
N SER A 499 -25.73 3.59 -4.63
CA SER A 499 -25.99 4.47 -5.77
C SER A 499 -24.72 4.71 -6.59
N LEU A 500 -23.58 4.93 -5.94
CA LEU A 500 -22.27 5.09 -6.59
C LEU A 500 -21.92 3.84 -7.41
N LEU A 501 -21.98 2.66 -6.79
CA LEU A 501 -21.65 1.40 -7.46
C LEU A 501 -22.58 1.11 -8.64
N GLU A 502 -23.88 1.36 -8.51
CA GLU A 502 -24.82 1.19 -9.63
C GLU A 502 -24.43 2.06 -10.82
N GLN A 503 -24.08 3.33 -10.57
CA GLN A 503 -23.65 4.23 -11.64
C GLN A 503 -22.33 3.77 -12.27
N LYS A 504 -21.34 3.42 -11.45
CA LYS A 504 -20.02 2.91 -11.92
C LYS A 504 -20.16 1.60 -12.71
N ALA A 505 -21.04 0.71 -12.26
CA ALA A 505 -21.34 -0.53 -12.97
C ALA A 505 -21.96 -0.27 -14.35
N ILE A 506 -22.92 0.66 -14.44
CA ILE A 506 -23.55 1.03 -15.70
C ILE A 506 -22.52 1.62 -16.68
N ASP A 507 -21.69 2.54 -16.19
CA ASP A 507 -20.64 3.17 -16.98
C ASP A 507 -19.64 2.13 -17.48
N ARG A 508 -19.20 1.25 -16.58
CA ARG A 508 -18.28 0.15 -16.91
C ARG A 508 -18.85 -0.79 -17.95
N LEU A 509 -20.05 -1.27 -17.77
CA LEU A 509 -20.72 -2.17 -18.75
C LEU A 509 -20.89 -1.51 -20.11
N GLN A 510 -21.09 -0.20 -20.17
CA GLN A 510 -21.17 0.53 -21.45
C GLN A 510 -19.81 0.58 -22.14
N ILE A 511 -18.72 0.85 -21.40
CA ILE A 511 -17.35 0.83 -21.92
C ILE A 511 -17.04 -0.55 -22.46
N GLU A 512 -17.28 -1.59 -21.66
CA GLU A 512 -17.03 -2.98 -22.05
C GLU A 512 -17.84 -3.39 -23.29
N PHE A 513 -19.10 -2.97 -23.38
CA PHE A 513 -19.93 -3.22 -24.55
C PHE A 513 -19.30 -2.62 -25.82
N GLN A 514 -18.80 -1.38 -25.76
CA GLN A 514 -18.15 -0.75 -26.91
C GLN A 514 -16.85 -1.47 -27.30
N LEU A 515 -16.05 -1.85 -26.31
CA LEU A 515 -14.83 -2.64 -26.53
C LEU A 515 -15.16 -4.00 -27.16
N SER A 516 -16.21 -4.67 -26.69
CA SER A 516 -16.68 -5.94 -27.20
C SER A 516 -17.21 -5.84 -28.63
N VAL A 517 -17.98 -4.80 -28.97
CA VAL A 517 -18.42 -4.57 -30.35
C VAL A 517 -17.22 -4.41 -31.29
N ASN A 518 -16.19 -3.67 -30.87
CA ASN A 518 -14.98 -3.49 -31.67
C ASN A 518 -14.17 -4.82 -31.78
N ALA A 519 -14.06 -5.56 -30.71
CA ALA A 519 -13.37 -6.85 -30.69
C ALA A 519 -14.03 -7.87 -31.62
N ILE A 520 -15.37 -7.96 -31.61
CA ILE A 520 -16.12 -8.84 -32.53
C ILE A 520 -15.91 -8.44 -33.99
N LYS A 521 -15.91 -7.14 -34.31
CA LYS A 521 -15.60 -6.66 -35.65
C LYS A 521 -14.20 -7.04 -36.12
N ASN A 522 -13.26 -7.18 -35.17
CA ASN A 522 -11.89 -7.60 -35.42
C ASN A 522 -11.71 -9.14 -35.37
N GLY A 523 -12.79 -9.90 -35.28
CA GLY A 523 -12.77 -11.37 -35.37
C GLY A 523 -12.81 -12.12 -34.05
N ASN A 524 -12.97 -11.45 -32.91
CA ASN A 524 -13.14 -12.14 -31.63
C ASN A 524 -14.48 -12.89 -31.58
N ALA A 525 -14.46 -14.06 -30.92
CA ALA A 525 -15.67 -14.84 -30.72
C ALA A 525 -16.64 -14.11 -29.80
N ILE A 526 -17.90 -14.00 -30.23
CA ILE A 526 -18.96 -13.30 -29.48
C ILE A 526 -19.17 -13.87 -28.07
N GLU A 527 -18.97 -15.18 -27.89
CA GLU A 527 -19.14 -15.84 -26.59
C GLU A 527 -18.07 -15.39 -25.58
N ASN A 528 -16.84 -15.13 -26.02
CA ASN A 528 -15.79 -14.57 -25.17
C ASN A 528 -16.17 -13.15 -24.70
N GLU A 529 -16.71 -12.35 -25.59
CA GLU A 529 -17.11 -10.98 -25.30
C GLU A 529 -18.34 -10.90 -24.37
N LYS A 530 -19.27 -11.86 -24.48
CA LYS A 530 -20.36 -12.03 -23.52
C LYS A 530 -19.85 -12.38 -22.14
N ALA A 531 -18.93 -13.34 -22.06
CA ALA A 531 -18.34 -13.76 -20.77
C ALA A 531 -17.70 -12.59 -20.01
N ILE A 532 -17.06 -11.65 -20.74
CA ILE A 532 -16.48 -10.45 -20.10
C ILE A 532 -17.57 -9.54 -19.50
N LEU A 533 -18.67 -9.29 -20.25
CA LEU A 533 -19.80 -8.51 -19.71
C LEU A 533 -20.47 -9.18 -18.52
N GLU A 534 -20.62 -10.51 -18.57
CA GLU A 534 -21.18 -11.30 -17.47
C GLU A 534 -20.28 -11.28 -16.24
N ALA A 535 -18.96 -11.33 -16.42
CA ALA A 535 -17.99 -11.22 -15.33
C ALA A 535 -18.08 -9.85 -14.63
N TRP A 536 -18.18 -8.75 -15.38
CA TRP A 536 -18.35 -7.42 -14.81
C TRP A 536 -19.70 -7.24 -14.12
N GLU A 537 -20.79 -7.79 -14.69
CA GLU A 537 -22.09 -7.81 -14.02
C GLU A 537 -22.01 -8.53 -12.67
N ASP A 538 -21.48 -9.76 -12.66
CA ASP A 538 -21.36 -10.59 -11.46
C ASP A 538 -20.52 -9.89 -10.38
N TRP A 539 -19.38 -9.29 -10.80
CA TRP A 539 -18.52 -8.54 -9.90
C TRP A 539 -19.29 -7.39 -9.22
N TYR A 540 -19.95 -6.53 -9.99
CA TYR A 540 -20.69 -5.39 -9.42
C TYR A 540 -21.93 -5.80 -8.62
N VAL A 541 -22.65 -6.84 -9.05
CA VAL A 541 -23.79 -7.40 -8.31
C VAL A 541 -23.34 -7.88 -6.92
N LYS A 542 -22.18 -8.50 -6.83
CA LYS A 542 -21.57 -8.90 -5.56
C LYS A 542 -21.06 -7.70 -4.76
N ALA A 543 -20.35 -6.77 -5.40
CA ALA A 543 -19.81 -5.57 -4.76
C ALA A 543 -20.91 -4.70 -4.11
N ILE A 544 -22.06 -4.50 -4.78
CA ILE A 544 -23.23 -3.80 -4.22
C ILE A 544 -23.68 -4.48 -2.92
N SER A 545 -23.62 -5.80 -2.83
CA SER A 545 -24.06 -6.53 -1.64
C SER A 545 -23.15 -6.28 -0.43
N THR A 546 -21.87 -5.96 -0.64
CA THR A 546 -20.91 -5.71 0.46
C THR A 546 -21.17 -4.40 1.19
N THR A 547 -21.97 -3.48 0.63
CA THR A 547 -22.37 -2.24 1.31
C THR A 547 -23.16 -2.48 2.60
N ASN A 548 -23.71 -3.68 2.77
CA ASN A 548 -24.36 -4.09 4.03
C ASN A 548 -23.37 -4.22 5.21
N ASP A 549 -22.06 -4.34 4.95
CA ASP A 549 -21.03 -4.59 5.97
C ASP A 549 -20.72 -3.37 6.84
N VAL A 550 -21.12 -2.17 6.39
CA VAL A 550 -20.91 -0.93 7.16
C VAL A 550 -21.92 -0.76 8.30
N VAL A 551 -22.98 -1.57 8.37
CA VAL A 551 -23.99 -1.51 9.42
C VAL A 551 -23.94 -2.74 10.30
N SER A 552 -23.87 -2.53 11.62
CA SER A 552 -23.82 -3.62 12.60
C SER A 552 -25.14 -4.37 12.78
N LYS A 553 -26.25 -3.79 12.34
CA LYS A 553 -27.59 -4.42 12.39
C LYS A 553 -28.22 -4.38 11.02
N SER A 554 -28.83 -5.49 10.64
CA SER A 554 -29.58 -5.59 9.39
C SER A 554 -30.64 -4.49 9.29
N ASN A 555 -30.54 -3.69 8.24
CA ASN A 555 -31.45 -2.58 7.94
C ASN A 555 -32.30 -2.95 6.71
N GLY A 556 -33.64 -2.94 6.83
CA GLY A 556 -34.56 -3.26 5.74
C GLY A 556 -34.33 -2.37 4.52
N ASN A 557 -34.17 -1.08 4.75
CA ASN A 557 -33.97 -0.10 3.65
C ASN A 557 -32.71 -0.40 2.82
N ILE A 558 -31.61 -0.82 3.46
CA ILE A 558 -30.39 -1.20 2.73
C ILE A 558 -30.61 -2.47 1.92
N LYS A 559 -31.26 -3.47 2.49
CA LYS A 559 -31.57 -4.73 1.78
C LYS A 559 -32.43 -4.51 0.56
N ASP A 560 -33.45 -3.66 0.69
CA ASP A 560 -34.34 -3.33 -0.42
C ASP A 560 -33.57 -2.54 -1.50
N ALA A 561 -32.78 -1.55 -1.10
CA ALA A 561 -31.94 -0.78 -2.03
C ALA A 561 -30.92 -1.67 -2.78
N ILE A 562 -30.25 -2.59 -2.09
CA ILE A 562 -29.36 -3.58 -2.72
C ILE A 562 -30.11 -4.42 -3.73
N LYS A 563 -31.28 -4.97 -3.36
CA LYS A 563 -32.09 -5.82 -4.24
C LYS A 563 -32.53 -5.08 -5.49
N GLU A 564 -33.01 -3.85 -5.34
CA GLU A 564 -33.47 -3.02 -6.47
C GLU A 564 -32.31 -2.64 -7.39
N SER A 565 -31.19 -2.18 -6.84
CA SER A 565 -30.01 -1.79 -7.60
C SER A 565 -29.45 -2.98 -8.40
N ARG A 566 -29.30 -4.14 -7.78
CA ARG A 566 -28.89 -5.39 -8.45
C ARG A 566 -29.84 -5.74 -9.59
N SER A 567 -31.16 -5.65 -9.38
CA SER A 567 -32.16 -5.96 -10.41
C SER A 567 -32.06 -5.02 -11.61
N ARG A 568 -31.86 -3.70 -11.37
CA ARG A 568 -31.67 -2.73 -12.45
C ARG A 568 -30.39 -2.99 -13.24
N LEU A 569 -29.29 -3.32 -12.54
CA LEU A 569 -28.03 -3.64 -13.17
C LEU A 569 -28.11 -4.89 -14.05
N THR A 570 -28.70 -5.98 -13.54
CA THR A 570 -28.90 -7.22 -14.31
C THR A 570 -29.73 -6.98 -15.56
N LEU A 571 -30.83 -6.22 -15.47
CA LEU A 571 -31.64 -5.88 -16.64
C LEU A 571 -30.85 -5.07 -17.68
N LYS A 572 -30.00 -4.14 -17.24
CA LYS A 572 -29.13 -3.35 -18.11
C LYS A 572 -28.11 -4.22 -18.83
N SER A 573 -27.42 -5.12 -18.10
CA SER A 573 -26.44 -6.06 -18.65
C SER A 573 -27.06 -6.99 -19.68
N GLN A 574 -28.20 -7.62 -19.37
CA GLN A 574 -28.92 -8.49 -20.30
C GLN A 574 -29.29 -7.77 -21.61
N LYS A 575 -29.67 -6.50 -21.52
CA LYS A 575 -29.95 -5.68 -22.72
C LYS A 575 -28.68 -5.47 -23.55
N LEU A 576 -27.56 -5.19 -22.94
CA LEU A 576 -26.28 -5.01 -23.64
C LEU A 576 -25.81 -6.31 -24.29
N ILE A 577 -25.86 -7.43 -23.57
CA ILE A 577 -25.52 -8.75 -24.10
C ILE A 577 -26.41 -9.15 -25.28
N LYS A 578 -27.74 -8.87 -25.19
CA LYS A 578 -28.65 -9.10 -26.31
C LYS A 578 -28.26 -8.25 -27.53
N ASN A 579 -27.85 -7.01 -27.31
CA ASN A 579 -27.46 -6.12 -28.40
C ASN A 579 -26.16 -6.55 -29.08
N LEU A 580 -25.20 -7.21 -28.37
CA LEU A 580 -24.02 -7.80 -29.01
C LEU A 580 -24.41 -8.79 -30.10
N ASN A 581 -25.43 -9.64 -29.86
CA ASN A 581 -25.92 -10.61 -30.84
C ASN A 581 -26.47 -9.98 -32.13
N THR A 582 -26.97 -8.73 -32.04
CA THR A 582 -27.50 -8.01 -33.22
C THR A 582 -26.41 -7.22 -33.95
N SER A 583 -25.43 -6.68 -33.21
CA SER A 583 -24.29 -5.94 -33.77
C SER A 583 -23.30 -6.80 -34.54
N SER A 584 -23.25 -8.10 -34.29
CA SER A 584 -22.42 -9.07 -35.01
C SER A 584 -22.99 -9.48 -36.38
N LYS A 585 -24.24 -9.07 -36.70
CA LYS A 585 -24.90 -9.45 -37.97
C LYS A 585 -24.87 -8.33 -39.01
N ASN A 586 -24.42 -7.14 -38.64
CA ASN A 586 -24.21 -5.98 -39.50
C ASN A 586 -22.72 -5.67 -39.66
#